data_578774135e12ca2ba278ab9d6daf36e2
#
_entry.id   578774135e12ca2ba278ab9d6daf36e2
#
_cell.length_a   1.000
_cell.length_b   1.000
_cell.length_c   1.000
_cell.angle_alpha   90.00
_cell.angle_beta   90.00
_cell.angle_gamma   90.00
#
_symmetry.space_group_name_H-M   'P 1'
#
loop_
_entity.id
_entity.type
_entity.pdbx_description
1 polymer ?
#
loop_
_entity_poly.entity_id
_entity_poly.type
_entity_poly.pdbx_seq_one_letter_code
_entity_poly.pdbx_strand_id
1 'polypeptide(L)'
;MKIQNTFKANVIWGSLGFSLAIIAALLFDTQQTISYLAAAKAFIFSQFSWFYILLSAFFLFFLLFLALGRYGDIKLGSDEEEPEFKLGSWIALLFTSGIGIGIVFLGVAEPLSHFLSPIGEYEKVRTALFFSIFHWSISAWAIYGLIALTVSYTHLRAHETGAYLV
;
A
#
# COMPACT_ATOMS: atom_id res chain seq x y z
N MET A 1 23.59 11.39 -19.13
CA MET A 1 23.87 11.88 -17.76
C MET A 1 23.17 13.18 -17.40
N LYS A 2 23.14 14.23 -18.23
CA LYS A 2 22.41 15.51 -17.94
C LYS A 2 20.88 15.34 -17.79
N ILE A 3 20.22 14.55 -18.64
CA ILE A 3 18.76 14.37 -18.63
C ILE A 3 18.28 13.69 -17.34
N GLN A 4 19.00 12.69 -16.85
CA GLN A 4 18.65 11.99 -15.60
C GLN A 4 18.72 12.90 -14.37
N ASN A 5 19.70 13.84 -14.34
CA ASN A 5 19.83 14.76 -13.22
C ASN A 5 18.73 15.84 -13.24
N THR A 6 18.31 16.30 -14.42
CA THR A 6 17.22 17.27 -14.56
C THR A 6 15.88 16.65 -14.16
N PHE A 7 15.61 15.41 -14.56
CA PHE A 7 14.38 14.70 -14.17
C PHE A 7 14.30 14.51 -12.65
N LYS A 8 15.40 14.06 -12.03
CA LYS A 8 15.47 13.91 -10.57
C LYS A 8 15.24 15.23 -9.84
N ALA A 9 15.86 16.32 -10.32
CA ALA A 9 15.68 17.65 -9.74
C ALA A 9 14.23 18.12 -9.85
N ASN A 10 13.57 17.97 -11.00
CA ASN A 10 12.18 18.39 -11.19
C ASN A 10 11.21 17.62 -10.30
N VAL A 11 11.41 16.31 -10.11
CA VAL A 11 10.59 15.50 -9.19
C VAL A 11 10.79 15.95 -7.74
N ILE A 12 12.03 16.19 -7.32
CA ILE A 12 12.34 16.63 -5.95
C ILE A 12 11.72 18.03 -5.70
N TRP A 13 11.95 18.99 -6.58
CA TRP A 13 11.42 20.34 -6.41
C TRP A 13 9.90 20.38 -6.52
N GLY A 14 9.31 19.57 -7.40
CA GLY A 14 7.86 19.46 -7.55
C GLY A 14 7.19 18.87 -6.28
N SER A 15 7.72 17.78 -5.74
CA SER A 15 7.20 17.18 -4.51
C SER A 15 7.40 18.06 -3.28
N LEU A 16 8.58 18.71 -3.17
CA LEU A 16 8.86 19.65 -2.09
C LEU A 16 7.94 20.87 -2.16
N GLY A 17 7.78 21.47 -3.34
CA GLY A 17 6.88 22.61 -3.55
C GLY A 17 5.43 22.27 -3.22
N PHE A 18 4.93 21.10 -3.64
CA PHE A 18 3.60 20.65 -3.30
C PHE A 18 3.41 20.44 -1.79
N SER A 19 4.36 19.80 -1.13
CA SER A 19 4.32 19.61 0.32
C SER A 19 4.35 20.93 1.09
N LEU A 20 5.23 21.84 0.69
CA LEU A 20 5.30 23.17 1.30
C LEU A 20 4.05 24.00 1.08
N ALA A 21 3.40 23.90 -0.08
CA ALA A 21 2.13 24.56 -0.34
C ALA A 21 1.01 24.07 0.58
N ILE A 22 0.91 22.75 0.81
CA ILE A 22 -0.06 22.21 1.77
C ILE A 22 0.24 22.68 3.19
N ILE A 23 1.51 22.65 3.61
CA ILE A 23 1.93 23.12 4.94
C ILE A 23 1.59 24.60 5.11
N ALA A 24 1.92 25.43 4.12
CA ALA A 24 1.61 26.86 4.15
C ALA A 24 0.08 27.10 4.24
N ALA A 25 -0.72 26.38 3.47
CA ALA A 25 -2.18 26.48 3.53
C ALA A 25 -2.72 26.09 4.92
N LEU A 26 -2.19 25.01 5.53
CA LEU A 26 -2.55 24.60 6.88
C LEU A 26 -2.17 25.62 7.93
N LEU A 27 -1.00 26.28 7.79
CA LEU A 27 -0.58 27.34 8.71
C LEU A 27 -1.39 28.62 8.55
N PHE A 28 -1.86 28.90 7.33
CA PHE A 28 -2.62 30.13 7.04
C PHE A 28 -4.09 30.01 7.53
N ASP A 29 -4.78 28.92 7.18
CA ASP A 29 -6.13 28.60 7.65
C ASP A 29 -6.30 27.08 7.73
N THR A 30 -6.06 26.54 8.91
CA THR A 30 -6.15 25.10 9.19
C THR A 30 -7.56 24.57 8.92
N GLN A 31 -8.59 25.29 9.38
CA GLN A 31 -9.98 24.83 9.34
C GLN A 31 -10.49 24.74 7.90
N GLN A 32 -10.21 25.78 7.11
CA GLN A 32 -10.63 25.83 5.72
C GLN A 32 -9.85 24.82 4.86
N THR A 33 -8.56 24.67 5.10
CA THR A 33 -7.73 23.68 4.39
C THR A 33 -8.20 22.25 4.66
N ILE A 34 -8.48 21.89 5.91
CA ILE A 34 -9.05 20.59 6.26
C ILE A 34 -10.41 20.37 5.57
N SER A 35 -11.26 21.40 5.53
CA SER A 35 -12.56 21.33 4.85
C SER A 35 -12.40 21.02 3.35
N TYR A 36 -11.50 21.70 2.65
CA TYR A 36 -11.22 21.42 1.24
C TYR A 36 -10.64 20.01 1.01
N LEU A 37 -9.72 19.57 1.85
CA LEU A 37 -9.17 18.21 1.77
C LEU A 37 -10.24 17.15 2.03
N ALA A 38 -11.14 17.38 3.00
CA ALA A 38 -12.26 16.50 3.27
C ALA A 38 -13.25 16.42 2.10
N ALA A 39 -13.57 17.58 1.49
CA ALA A 39 -14.43 17.64 0.32
C ALA A 39 -13.81 16.93 -0.89
N ALA A 40 -12.52 17.14 -1.15
CA ALA A 40 -11.78 16.44 -2.22
C ALA A 40 -11.77 14.93 -1.99
N LYS A 41 -11.49 14.47 -0.77
CA LYS A 41 -11.57 13.07 -0.37
C LYS A 41 -12.97 12.49 -0.62
N ALA A 42 -14.03 13.18 -0.17
CA ALA A 42 -15.40 12.73 -0.36
C ALA A 42 -15.78 12.63 -1.84
N PHE A 43 -15.37 13.60 -2.66
CA PHE A 43 -15.54 13.56 -4.12
C PHE A 43 -14.86 12.36 -4.74
N ILE A 44 -13.58 12.13 -4.42
CA ILE A 44 -12.83 10.98 -4.95
C ILE A 44 -13.53 9.67 -4.58
N PHE A 45 -13.92 9.49 -3.33
CA PHE A 45 -14.58 8.26 -2.90
C PHE A 45 -15.96 8.08 -3.51
N SER A 46 -16.74 9.13 -3.70
CA SER A 46 -18.06 9.02 -4.33
C SER A 46 -17.96 8.64 -5.82
N GLN A 47 -16.96 9.13 -6.53
CA GLN A 47 -16.81 8.88 -7.96
C GLN A 47 -16.02 7.61 -8.28
N PHE A 48 -15.01 7.27 -7.47
CA PHE A 48 -14.01 6.23 -7.80
C PHE A 48 -14.04 5.02 -6.86
N SER A 49 -15.00 4.89 -5.93
CA SER A 49 -15.07 3.72 -5.04
C SER A 49 -15.12 2.39 -5.79
N TRP A 50 -15.87 2.32 -6.89
CA TRP A 50 -15.93 1.14 -7.75
C TRP A 50 -14.56 0.76 -8.33
N PHE A 51 -13.76 1.76 -8.72
CA PHE A 51 -12.42 1.56 -9.25
C PHE A 51 -11.47 0.97 -8.20
N TYR A 52 -11.50 1.49 -6.95
CA TYR A 52 -10.70 0.94 -5.86
C TYR A 52 -11.05 -0.52 -5.56
N ILE A 53 -12.34 -0.86 -5.57
CA ILE A 53 -12.79 -2.25 -5.35
C ILE A 53 -12.29 -3.16 -6.47
N LEU A 54 -12.46 -2.76 -7.73
CA LEU A 54 -11.98 -3.55 -8.86
C LEU A 54 -10.46 -3.67 -8.87
N LEU A 55 -9.74 -2.59 -8.54
CA LEU A 55 -8.28 -2.59 -8.49
C LEU A 55 -7.75 -3.53 -7.40
N SER A 56 -8.34 -3.52 -6.21
CA SER A 56 -7.93 -4.42 -5.12
C SER A 56 -8.23 -5.89 -5.45
N ALA A 57 -9.38 -6.16 -6.08
CA ALA A 57 -9.70 -7.50 -6.58
C ALA A 57 -8.73 -7.94 -7.68
N PHE A 58 -8.40 -7.06 -8.61
CA PHE A 58 -7.41 -7.33 -9.65
C PHE A 58 -6.03 -7.68 -9.04
N PHE A 59 -5.56 -6.94 -8.06
CA PHE A 59 -4.28 -7.22 -7.39
C PHE A 59 -4.29 -8.59 -6.73
N LEU A 60 -5.38 -8.95 -6.05
CA LEU A 60 -5.52 -10.26 -5.43
C LEU A 60 -5.44 -11.39 -6.47
N PHE A 61 -6.25 -11.32 -7.51
CA PHE A 61 -6.26 -12.35 -8.56
C PHE A 61 -4.95 -12.41 -9.34
N PHE A 62 -4.33 -11.27 -9.59
CA PHE A 62 -3.03 -11.19 -10.25
C PHE A 62 -1.93 -11.86 -9.43
N LEU A 63 -1.87 -11.60 -8.12
CA LEU A 63 -0.91 -12.26 -7.25
C LEU A 63 -1.15 -13.76 -7.13
N LEU A 64 -2.41 -14.18 -7.02
CA LEU A 64 -2.75 -15.60 -7.05
C LEU A 64 -2.35 -16.27 -8.36
N PHE A 65 -2.57 -15.61 -9.49
CA PHE A 65 -2.13 -16.08 -10.80
C PHE A 65 -0.61 -16.25 -10.86
N LEU A 66 0.15 -15.29 -10.33
CA LEU A 66 1.60 -15.39 -10.27
C LEU A 66 2.06 -16.52 -9.32
N ALA A 67 1.49 -16.59 -8.12
CA ALA A 67 1.90 -17.56 -7.10
C ALA A 67 1.54 -19.00 -7.46
N LEU A 68 0.36 -19.23 -8.05
CA LEU A 68 -0.11 -20.57 -8.43
C LEU A 68 0.30 -20.97 -9.84
N GLY A 69 0.76 -20.01 -10.65
CA GLY A 69 1.20 -20.23 -12.01
C GLY A 69 2.69 -20.61 -12.09
N ARG A 70 3.19 -20.76 -13.29
CA ARG A 70 4.61 -21.05 -13.60
C ARG A 70 5.61 -19.99 -13.09
N TYR A 71 5.11 -18.85 -12.65
CA TYR A 71 5.94 -17.75 -12.16
C TYR A 71 6.24 -17.85 -10.65
N GLY A 72 5.53 -18.73 -9.92
CA GLY A 72 5.71 -18.91 -8.48
C GLY A 72 7.07 -19.50 -8.09
N ASP A 73 7.70 -20.21 -9.00
CA ASP A 73 9.01 -20.84 -8.78
C ASP A 73 10.20 -19.91 -9.11
N ILE A 74 9.94 -18.70 -9.63
CA ILE A 74 11.00 -17.76 -9.97
C ILE A 74 11.62 -17.19 -8.70
N LYS A 75 12.89 -17.47 -8.46
CA LYS A 75 13.68 -16.86 -7.40
C LYS A 75 13.99 -15.40 -7.73
N LEU A 76 13.97 -14.53 -6.72
CA LEU A 76 14.32 -13.11 -6.86
C LEU A 76 15.83 -12.86 -6.77
N GLY A 77 16.61 -13.83 -6.26
CA GLY A 77 18.06 -13.86 -6.26
C GLY A 77 18.63 -14.88 -7.26
N SER A 78 19.91 -15.19 -7.16
CA SER A 78 20.53 -16.25 -7.97
C SER A 78 19.92 -17.62 -7.62
N ASP A 79 19.95 -18.56 -8.59
CA ASP A 79 19.33 -19.88 -8.40
C ASP A 79 20.01 -20.71 -7.30
N GLU A 80 21.29 -20.45 -7.03
CA GLU A 80 22.11 -21.13 -6.04
C GLU A 80 22.09 -20.44 -4.66
N GLU A 81 21.49 -19.25 -4.55
CA GLU A 81 21.46 -18.48 -3.32
C GLU A 81 20.49 -19.08 -2.30
N GLU A 82 20.97 -19.29 -1.08
CA GLU A 82 20.13 -19.74 0.02
C GLU A 82 19.43 -18.55 0.72
N PRO A 83 18.24 -18.76 1.32
CA PRO A 83 17.57 -17.72 2.06
C PRO A 83 18.40 -17.19 3.24
N GLU A 84 18.66 -15.89 3.28
CA GLU A 84 19.42 -15.23 4.36
C GLU A 84 18.75 -15.39 5.73
N PHE A 85 17.42 -15.43 5.77
CA PHE A 85 16.64 -15.53 7.01
C PHE A 85 15.88 -16.85 7.09
N LYS A 86 15.80 -17.42 8.29
CA LYS A 86 14.85 -18.51 8.58
C LYS A 86 13.41 -18.01 8.36
N LEU A 87 12.53 -18.92 7.92
CA LEU A 87 11.13 -18.59 7.60
C LEU A 87 10.43 -17.78 8.71
N GLY A 88 10.59 -18.17 9.97
CA GLY A 88 9.98 -17.44 11.11
C GLY A 88 10.50 -16.03 11.27
N SER A 89 11.81 -15.81 11.10
CA SER A 89 12.41 -14.47 11.16
C SER A 89 11.96 -13.62 9.98
N TRP A 90 11.89 -14.19 8.80
CA TRP A 90 11.41 -13.51 7.59
C TRP A 90 9.94 -13.06 7.74
N ILE A 91 9.05 -13.95 8.21
CA ILE A 91 7.66 -13.60 8.49
C ILE A 91 7.58 -12.48 9.53
N ALA A 92 8.35 -12.56 10.62
CA ALA A 92 8.36 -11.53 11.66
C ALA A 92 8.83 -10.16 11.12
N LEU A 93 9.85 -10.12 10.28
CA LEU A 93 10.33 -8.89 9.64
C LEU A 93 9.27 -8.26 8.74
N LEU A 94 8.62 -9.05 7.88
CA LEU A 94 7.54 -8.57 7.01
C LEU A 94 6.36 -8.04 7.82
N PHE A 95 5.96 -8.76 8.86
CA PHE A 95 4.85 -8.38 9.71
C PHE A 95 5.12 -7.07 10.46
N THR A 96 6.33 -6.94 11.03
CA THR A 96 6.72 -5.77 11.80
C THR A 96 6.85 -4.52 10.94
N SER A 97 7.47 -4.65 9.77
CA SER A 97 7.72 -3.50 8.89
C SER A 97 6.47 -2.99 8.16
N GLY A 98 5.58 -3.91 7.75
CA GLY A 98 4.43 -3.56 6.91
C GLY A 98 3.16 -3.21 7.69
N ILE A 99 2.85 -3.94 8.74
CA ILE A 99 1.54 -3.91 9.39
C ILE A 99 1.63 -3.62 10.90
N GLY A 100 2.82 -3.73 11.51
CA GLY A 100 2.99 -3.68 12.96
C GLY A 100 2.27 -2.51 13.63
N ILE A 101 2.55 -1.29 13.20
CA ILE A 101 1.91 -0.09 13.78
C ILE A 101 0.41 -0.01 13.44
N GLY A 102 0.03 -0.45 12.25
CA GLY A 102 -1.36 -0.50 11.81
C GLY A 102 -2.19 -1.42 12.70
N ILE A 103 -1.75 -2.65 12.94
CA ILE A 103 -2.46 -3.59 13.82
C ILE A 103 -2.51 -3.09 15.25
N VAL A 104 -1.39 -2.59 15.79
CA VAL A 104 -1.36 -2.12 17.18
C VAL A 104 -2.33 -0.96 17.42
N PHE A 105 -2.39 0.00 16.50
CA PHE A 105 -3.26 1.18 16.64
C PHE A 105 -4.69 0.91 16.14
N LEU A 106 -4.84 0.41 14.92
CA LEU A 106 -6.14 0.25 14.28
C LEU A 106 -6.87 -1.02 14.73
N GLY A 107 -6.18 -1.99 15.27
CA GLY A 107 -6.81 -3.19 15.85
C GLY A 107 -7.81 -2.89 16.96
N VAL A 108 -7.66 -1.75 17.64
CA VAL A 108 -8.62 -1.24 18.64
C VAL A 108 -9.45 -0.08 18.09
N ALA A 109 -8.80 0.87 17.42
CA ALA A 109 -9.45 2.09 16.96
C ALA A 109 -10.52 1.84 15.89
N GLU A 110 -10.29 0.90 14.98
CA GLU A 110 -11.21 0.62 13.89
C GLU A 110 -12.49 -0.10 14.33
N PRO A 111 -12.44 -1.22 15.09
CA PRO A 111 -13.66 -1.83 15.65
C PRO A 111 -14.47 -0.84 16.49
N LEU A 112 -13.81 -0.02 17.29
CA LEU A 112 -14.48 0.98 18.10
C LEU A 112 -15.15 2.05 17.22
N SER A 113 -14.49 2.51 16.17
CA SER A 113 -15.06 3.47 15.22
C SER A 113 -16.32 2.92 14.54
N HIS A 114 -16.28 1.68 14.06
CA HIS A 114 -17.45 1.02 13.46
C HIS A 114 -18.57 0.74 14.46
N PHE A 115 -18.22 0.47 15.72
CA PHE A 115 -19.21 0.30 16.79
C PHE A 115 -19.94 1.60 17.13
N LEU A 116 -19.20 2.73 17.17
CA LEU A 116 -19.76 4.05 17.48
C LEU A 116 -20.53 4.66 16.30
N SER A 117 -20.12 4.34 15.06
CA SER A 117 -20.76 4.80 13.83
C SER A 117 -21.12 3.59 12.95
N PRO A 118 -22.14 2.82 13.32
CA PRO A 118 -22.48 1.57 12.63
C PRO A 118 -22.96 1.84 11.21
N ILE A 119 -22.55 0.98 10.29
CA ILE A 119 -22.99 0.98 8.90
C ILE A 119 -24.24 0.10 8.80
N GLY A 120 -25.40 0.73 8.59
CA GLY A 120 -26.69 0.02 8.48
C GLY A 120 -27.34 -0.33 9.82
N GLU A 121 -28.43 -1.12 9.74
CA GLU A 121 -29.27 -1.50 10.89
C GLU A 121 -28.85 -2.83 11.56
N TYR A 122 -27.68 -3.33 11.26
CA TYR A 122 -27.18 -4.61 11.78
C TYR A 122 -26.66 -4.47 13.22
N GLU A 123 -26.54 -5.64 13.90
CA GLU A 123 -25.93 -5.71 15.22
C GLU A 123 -24.55 -5.02 15.25
N LYS A 124 -24.42 -4.00 16.09
CA LYS A 124 -23.25 -3.10 16.10
C LYS A 124 -21.91 -3.83 16.30
N VAL A 125 -21.86 -4.79 17.22
CA VAL A 125 -20.65 -5.55 17.52
C VAL A 125 -20.22 -6.39 16.33
N ARG A 126 -21.17 -7.13 15.75
CA ARG A 126 -20.92 -8.01 14.62
C ARG A 126 -20.45 -7.22 13.39
N THR A 127 -21.11 -6.10 13.11
CA THR A 127 -20.74 -5.21 11.98
C THR A 127 -19.37 -4.60 12.18
N ALA A 128 -19.05 -4.13 13.38
CA ALA A 128 -17.76 -3.57 13.72
C ALA A 128 -16.61 -4.57 13.52
N LEU A 129 -16.78 -5.79 14.03
CA LEU A 129 -15.79 -6.85 13.86
C LEU A 129 -15.67 -7.30 12.39
N PHE A 130 -16.79 -7.44 11.69
CA PHE A 130 -16.79 -7.84 10.29
C PHE A 130 -15.99 -6.86 9.42
N PHE A 131 -16.26 -5.55 9.52
CA PHE A 131 -15.56 -4.57 8.71
C PHE A 131 -14.10 -4.46 9.08
N SER A 132 -13.76 -4.51 10.36
CA SER A 132 -12.36 -4.50 10.80
C SER A 132 -11.58 -5.71 10.26
N ILE A 133 -12.13 -6.91 10.37
CA ILE A 133 -11.50 -8.11 9.83
C ILE A 133 -11.42 -8.03 8.29
N PHE A 134 -12.48 -7.55 7.63
CA PHE A 134 -12.53 -7.42 6.17
C PHE A 134 -11.46 -6.46 5.65
N HIS A 135 -11.27 -5.31 6.26
CA HIS A 135 -10.27 -4.32 5.86
C HIS A 135 -8.83 -4.82 6.02
N TRP A 136 -8.57 -5.66 7.04
CA TRP A 136 -7.23 -6.21 7.30
C TRP A 136 -7.03 -7.63 6.73
N SER A 137 -7.97 -8.10 5.91
CA SER A 137 -7.90 -9.42 5.30
C SER A 137 -7.06 -9.43 4.01
N ILE A 138 -7.28 -10.46 3.21
CA ILE A 138 -6.53 -10.79 1.99
C ILE A 138 -6.36 -9.59 1.04
N SER A 139 -7.33 -8.69 0.94
CA SER A 139 -7.25 -7.53 0.03
C SER A 139 -6.13 -6.56 0.41
N ALA A 140 -5.95 -6.27 1.71
CA ALA A 140 -4.86 -5.44 2.19
C ALA A 140 -3.50 -6.11 1.91
N TRP A 141 -3.40 -7.40 2.20
CA TRP A 141 -2.19 -8.17 1.93
C TRP A 141 -1.86 -8.27 0.45
N ALA A 142 -2.85 -8.31 -0.44
CA ALA A 142 -2.64 -8.30 -1.88
C ALA A 142 -2.01 -6.97 -2.34
N ILE A 143 -2.45 -5.83 -1.81
CA ILE A 143 -1.87 -4.52 -2.13
C ILE A 143 -0.40 -4.47 -1.67
N TYR A 144 -0.12 -4.85 -0.42
CA TYR A 144 1.25 -4.91 0.09
C TYR A 144 2.12 -5.91 -0.67
N GLY A 145 1.59 -7.08 -0.96
CA GLY A 145 2.30 -8.12 -1.71
C GLY A 145 2.68 -7.68 -3.12
N LEU A 146 1.81 -6.94 -3.81
CA LEU A 146 2.12 -6.40 -5.14
C LEU A 146 3.26 -5.37 -5.07
N ILE A 147 3.21 -4.46 -4.11
CA ILE A 147 4.26 -3.45 -3.91
C ILE A 147 5.59 -4.15 -3.59
N ALA A 148 5.57 -5.08 -2.64
CA ALA A 148 6.77 -5.84 -2.25
C ALA A 148 7.36 -6.60 -3.44
N LEU A 149 6.53 -7.29 -4.22
CA LEU A 149 6.98 -8.04 -5.40
C LEU A 149 7.57 -7.11 -6.46
N THR A 150 6.90 -6.00 -6.75
CA THR A 150 7.36 -5.04 -7.76
C THR A 150 8.70 -4.43 -7.37
N VAL A 151 8.83 -3.99 -6.13
CA VAL A 151 10.08 -3.39 -5.62
C VAL A 151 11.20 -4.42 -5.59
N SER A 152 10.95 -5.62 -5.08
CA SER A 152 11.96 -6.68 -5.02
C SER A 152 12.42 -7.11 -6.42
N TYR A 153 11.49 -7.31 -7.35
CA TYR A 153 11.83 -7.68 -8.71
C TYR A 153 12.67 -6.61 -9.41
N THR A 154 12.29 -5.32 -9.28
CA THR A 154 13.03 -4.22 -9.90
C THR A 154 14.41 -3.99 -9.28
N HIS A 155 14.61 -4.29 -7.99
CA HIS A 155 15.90 -4.11 -7.33
C HIS A 155 16.82 -5.31 -7.50
N LEU A 156 16.29 -6.53 -7.49
CA LEU A 156 17.09 -7.75 -7.48
C LEU A 156 17.33 -8.33 -8.87
N ARG A 157 16.34 -8.22 -9.79
CA ARG A 157 16.46 -8.80 -11.15
C ARG A 157 16.59 -7.80 -12.30
N ALA A 158 16.21 -6.55 -12.15
CA ALA A 158 16.32 -5.59 -13.25
C ALA A 158 17.79 -5.27 -13.60
N HIS A 159 18.73 -5.52 -12.71
CA HIS A 159 20.16 -5.39 -12.99
C HIS A 159 20.71 -6.53 -13.85
N GLU A 160 20.11 -7.71 -13.85
CA GLU A 160 20.55 -8.83 -14.68
C GLU A 160 20.17 -8.63 -16.16
N THR A 161 19.03 -8.02 -16.46
CA THR A 161 18.60 -7.74 -17.84
C THR A 161 19.45 -6.68 -18.53
N GLY A 162 20.12 -5.78 -17.79
CA GLY A 162 21.06 -4.79 -18.34
C GLY A 162 22.39 -5.38 -18.80
N ALA A 163 22.81 -6.54 -18.28
CA ALA A 163 24.06 -7.17 -18.63
C ALA A 163 24.04 -7.96 -19.95
N TYR A 164 22.86 -8.29 -20.46
CA TYR A 164 22.69 -9.05 -21.72
C TYR A 164 22.36 -8.16 -22.92
N LEU A 165 22.36 -6.84 -22.78
CA LEU A 165 22.08 -5.88 -23.86
C LEU A 165 23.33 -5.12 -24.33
N VAL A 166 24.54 -5.58 -23.98
CA VAL A 166 25.82 -5.03 -24.48
C VAL A 166 26.51 -6.04 -25.37
#